data_81e55514ac01e42cf1d5664b732df561
#
_entry.id   81e55514ac01e42cf1d5664b732df561
#
_cell.length_a   1.000
_cell.length_b   1.000
_cell.length_c   1.000
_cell.angle_alpha   90.00
_cell.angle_beta   90.00
_cell.angle_gamma   90.00
#
_symmetry.space_group_name_H-M   'P 1'
#
loop_
_entity.id
_entity.type
_entity.pdbx_description
1 polymer ?
#
loop_
_entity_poly.entity_id
_entity_poly.type
_entity_poly.pdbx_seq_one_letter_code
_entity_poly.pdbx_strand_id
1 'polypeptide(L)'
;MRAPGATRHGLMSATLIALACLFVGGCQTLPDTAMELPPDSLKLRQLQTRKIEGIDEKALLAATVGVLQDLGFNIDESETQLGVIVASKKRSAVDTADIASSALESLLVGMLGALLSGDHESEGDINFDVTQKIRISVVTRPALDSSGQPREGAQVIRVTIQRMVWDDEGNLTHAESIEDPKVYQKFFDRLSKSIFLELQAE
;
A
#
# COMPACT_ATOMS: atom_id res chain seq x y z
N MET A 1 -71.44 -6.90 37.89
CA MET A 1 -70.23 -7.69 37.43
C MET A 1 -69.41 -6.81 36.54
N ARG A 2 -68.24 -6.40 37.04
CA ARG A 2 -67.33 -5.42 36.36
C ARG A 2 -66.09 -6.18 35.84
N ALA A 3 -65.90 -6.17 34.55
CA ALA A 3 -64.72 -6.79 33.93
C ALA A 3 -63.42 -5.96 34.19
N PRO A 4 -62.28 -6.58 34.49
CA PRO A 4 -61.06 -5.85 34.73
C PRO A 4 -60.42 -5.39 33.39
N GLY A 5 -60.05 -4.10 33.34
CA GLY A 5 -59.34 -3.49 32.20
C GLY A 5 -57.98 -4.11 32.04
N ALA A 6 -57.75 -4.71 30.91
CA ALA A 6 -56.43 -5.21 30.50
C ALA A 6 -55.45 -4.02 30.26
N THR A 7 -54.38 -4.00 31.00
CA THR A 7 -53.38 -2.95 31.07
C THR A 7 -52.61 -2.82 29.76
N ARG A 8 -52.87 -1.74 29.03
CA ARG A 8 -52.16 -1.33 27.79
C ARG A 8 -50.62 -1.15 28.00
N HIS A 9 -50.16 -1.10 29.25
CA HIS A 9 -48.73 -0.94 29.59
C HIS A 9 -47.92 -2.22 29.40
N GLY A 10 -48.52 -3.41 29.49
CA GLY A 10 -47.78 -4.67 29.26
C GLY A 10 -47.42 -4.91 27.81
N LEU A 11 -48.25 -4.48 26.86
CA LEU A 11 -47.98 -4.66 25.43
C LEU A 11 -46.88 -3.73 24.92
N MET A 12 -46.84 -2.49 25.41
CA MET A 12 -45.78 -1.53 25.03
C MET A 12 -44.40 -1.93 25.58
N SER A 13 -44.38 -2.52 26.78
CA SER A 13 -43.12 -2.98 27.38
C SER A 13 -42.52 -4.19 26.63
N ALA A 14 -43.36 -5.12 26.19
CA ALA A 14 -42.96 -6.30 25.45
C ALA A 14 -42.41 -5.95 24.04
N THR A 15 -43.03 -4.97 23.36
CA THR A 15 -42.53 -4.50 22.04
C THR A 15 -41.22 -3.75 22.15
N LEU A 16 -40.97 -2.99 23.20
CA LEU A 16 -39.71 -2.27 23.41
C LEU A 16 -38.54 -3.22 23.69
N ILE A 17 -38.76 -4.29 24.44
CA ILE A 17 -37.79 -5.33 24.74
C ILE A 17 -37.47 -6.14 23.46
N ALA A 18 -38.47 -6.47 22.64
CA ALA A 18 -38.26 -7.17 21.37
C ALA A 18 -37.46 -6.34 20.38
N LEU A 19 -37.67 -5.01 20.34
CA LEU A 19 -36.91 -4.10 19.47
C LEU A 19 -35.45 -3.92 19.95
N ALA A 20 -35.22 -3.93 21.26
CA ALA A 20 -33.85 -3.85 21.82
C ALA A 20 -33.00 -5.10 21.53
N CYS A 21 -33.62 -6.29 21.46
CA CYS A 21 -32.92 -7.53 21.11
C CYS A 21 -32.45 -7.61 19.65
N LEU A 22 -33.05 -6.84 18.73
CA LEU A 22 -32.65 -6.79 17.33
C LEU A 22 -31.34 -6.05 17.09
N PHE A 23 -30.86 -5.23 18.03
CA PHE A 23 -29.62 -4.47 17.91
C PHE A 23 -28.36 -5.20 18.45
N VAL A 24 -28.51 -6.34 19.11
CA VAL A 24 -27.38 -7.07 19.74
C VAL A 24 -26.74 -8.11 18.79
N GLY A 25 -27.29 -8.33 17.59
CA GLY A 25 -26.83 -9.37 16.64
C GLY A 25 -25.61 -9.04 15.80
N GLY A 26 -24.88 -7.93 16.06
CA GLY A 26 -23.84 -7.40 15.16
C GLY A 26 -22.38 -7.79 15.47
N CYS A 27 -22.10 -8.68 16.42
CA CYS A 27 -20.74 -9.20 16.58
C CYS A 27 -20.45 -10.26 15.49
N GLN A 28 -19.93 -9.83 14.36
CA GLN A 28 -19.34 -10.75 13.40
C GLN A 28 -18.06 -11.33 14.04
N THR A 29 -18.07 -12.61 14.32
CA THR A 29 -16.86 -13.32 14.73
C THR A 29 -15.90 -13.31 13.55
N LEU A 30 -14.73 -12.69 13.75
CA LEU A 30 -13.63 -12.80 12.79
C LEU A 30 -13.26 -14.27 12.64
N PRO A 31 -13.06 -14.78 11.41
CA PRO A 31 -12.57 -16.13 11.21
C PRO A 31 -11.21 -16.29 11.90
N ASP A 32 -10.94 -17.43 12.51
CA ASP A 32 -9.69 -17.72 13.23
C ASP A 32 -8.44 -17.47 12.35
N THR A 33 -8.58 -17.64 11.03
CA THR A 33 -7.53 -17.38 10.04
C THR A 33 -7.26 -15.89 9.79
N ALA A 34 -8.13 -14.97 10.25
CA ALA A 34 -7.93 -13.54 10.03
C ALA A 34 -6.68 -12.97 10.72
N MET A 35 -6.16 -13.66 11.74
CA MET A 35 -4.94 -13.31 12.47
C MET A 35 -3.73 -14.13 12.01
N GLU A 36 -3.90 -15.11 11.14
CA GLU A 36 -2.79 -15.89 10.59
C GLU A 36 -2.11 -15.11 9.47
N LEU A 37 -0.82 -14.83 9.66
CA LEU A 37 0.00 -14.26 8.60
C LEU A 37 0.26 -15.34 7.55
N PRO A 38 0.03 -15.08 6.25
CA PRO A 38 0.43 -16.00 5.20
C PRO A 38 1.89 -16.42 5.36
N PRO A 39 2.26 -17.69 5.11
CA PRO A 39 3.61 -18.20 5.32
C PRO A 39 4.69 -17.41 4.56
N ASP A 40 4.34 -16.83 3.42
CA ASP A 40 5.24 -15.99 2.62
C ASP A 40 5.33 -14.54 3.08
N SER A 41 4.50 -14.11 4.03
CA SER A 41 4.49 -12.72 4.52
C SER A 41 5.83 -12.27 5.12
N LEU A 42 6.58 -13.17 5.75
CA LEU A 42 7.90 -12.86 6.29
C LEU A 42 8.94 -12.64 5.18
N LYS A 43 8.91 -13.46 4.14
CA LYS A 43 9.80 -13.30 2.97
C LYS A 43 9.52 -11.97 2.27
N LEU A 44 8.24 -11.66 2.05
CA LEU A 44 7.83 -10.39 1.46
C LEU A 44 8.26 -9.20 2.31
N ARG A 45 8.09 -9.26 3.64
CA ARG A 45 8.57 -8.22 4.54
C ARG A 45 10.09 -8.02 4.48
N GLN A 46 10.86 -9.10 4.33
CA GLN A 46 12.31 -9.02 4.17
C GLN A 46 12.70 -8.32 2.85
N LEU A 47 11.98 -8.59 1.76
CA LEU A 47 12.16 -7.90 0.49
C LEU A 47 11.84 -6.41 0.59
N GLN A 48 10.77 -6.08 1.29
CA GLN A 48 10.25 -4.73 1.45
C GLN A 48 11.08 -3.86 2.39
N THR A 49 11.95 -4.44 3.22
CA THR A 49 12.59 -3.74 4.33
C THR A 49 14.11 -3.69 4.17
N ARG A 50 14.70 -2.52 4.42
CA ARG A 50 16.17 -2.34 4.51
C ARG A 50 16.51 -1.51 5.75
N LYS A 51 17.64 -1.87 6.35
CA LYS A 51 18.30 -1.04 7.36
C LYS A 51 19.37 -0.21 6.66
N ILE A 52 19.39 1.08 6.95
CA ILE A 52 20.33 2.05 6.37
C ILE A 52 21.05 2.72 7.54
N GLU A 53 22.37 2.77 7.47
CA GLU A 53 23.23 3.35 8.49
C GLU A 53 23.90 4.62 7.96
N GLY A 54 24.26 5.53 8.85
CA GLY A 54 24.95 6.77 8.52
C GLY A 54 24.04 7.88 8.00
N ILE A 55 22.71 7.79 8.24
CA ILE A 55 21.75 8.78 7.76
C ILE A 55 20.68 9.05 8.82
N ASP A 56 20.26 10.30 8.93
CA ASP A 56 19.08 10.65 9.73
C ASP A 56 17.78 10.40 8.95
N GLU A 57 16.66 10.45 9.66
CA GLU A 57 15.35 10.17 9.05
C GLU A 57 14.95 11.23 8.01
N LYS A 58 15.27 12.50 8.26
CA LYS A 58 14.92 13.60 7.37
C LYS A 58 15.65 13.49 6.03
N ALA A 59 16.96 13.24 6.07
CA ALA A 59 17.76 13.03 4.85
C ALA A 59 17.32 11.77 4.11
N LEU A 60 16.99 10.68 4.83
CA LEU A 60 16.43 9.46 4.20
C LEU A 60 15.11 9.73 3.50
N LEU A 61 14.20 10.47 4.13
CA LEU A 61 12.91 10.84 3.52
C LEU A 61 13.13 11.75 2.30
N ALA A 62 14.03 12.73 2.37
CA ALA A 62 14.35 13.61 1.24
C ALA A 62 14.92 12.82 0.05
N ALA A 63 15.88 11.94 0.29
CA ALA A 63 16.43 11.05 -0.74
C ALA A 63 15.35 10.13 -1.34
N THR A 64 14.43 9.64 -0.50
CA THR A 64 13.32 8.78 -0.96
C THR A 64 12.35 9.55 -1.87
N VAL A 65 11.99 10.79 -1.49
CA VAL A 65 11.15 11.66 -2.35
C VAL A 65 11.83 11.91 -3.68
N GLY A 66 13.13 12.25 -3.69
CA GLY A 66 13.89 12.46 -4.91
C GLY A 66 13.83 11.23 -5.83
N VAL A 67 14.12 10.04 -5.29
CA VAL A 67 14.05 8.79 -6.07
C VAL A 67 12.65 8.53 -6.63
N LEU A 68 11.59 8.76 -5.85
CA LEU A 68 10.22 8.57 -6.32
C LEU A 68 9.87 9.54 -7.45
N GLN A 69 10.28 10.80 -7.34
CA GLN A 69 10.07 11.80 -8.38
C GLN A 69 10.89 11.49 -9.66
N ASP A 70 12.14 11.05 -9.52
CA ASP A 70 12.98 10.59 -10.64
C ASP A 70 12.38 9.37 -11.37
N LEU A 71 11.61 8.55 -10.64
CA LEU A 71 10.85 7.43 -11.21
C LEU A 71 9.51 7.86 -11.81
N GLY A 72 9.21 9.17 -11.83
CA GLY A 72 7.98 9.74 -12.38
C GLY A 72 6.75 9.53 -11.49
N PHE A 73 6.93 9.30 -10.19
CA PHE A 73 5.83 9.24 -9.23
C PHE A 73 5.48 10.65 -8.75
N ASN A 74 4.19 10.91 -8.59
CA ASN A 74 3.69 12.06 -7.88
C ASN A 74 3.58 11.73 -6.40
N ILE A 75 4.05 12.62 -5.53
CA ILE A 75 3.89 12.48 -4.08
C ILE A 75 2.45 12.84 -3.74
N ASP A 76 1.68 11.86 -3.28
CA ASP A 76 0.28 12.03 -2.88
C ASP A 76 0.19 12.55 -1.44
N GLU A 77 1.09 12.05 -0.56
CA GLU A 77 1.12 12.36 0.87
C GLU A 77 2.55 12.27 1.40
N SER A 78 2.93 13.19 2.28
CA SER A 78 4.22 13.19 2.94
C SER A 78 4.08 13.70 4.38
N GLU A 79 4.08 12.75 5.33
CA GLU A 79 4.00 13.02 6.76
C GLU A 79 5.37 12.76 7.41
N THR A 80 6.22 13.77 7.36
CA THR A 80 7.62 13.65 7.83
C THR A 80 7.74 13.35 9.32
N GLN A 81 6.78 13.78 10.15
CA GLN A 81 6.76 13.49 11.58
C GLN A 81 6.46 12.02 11.87
N LEU A 82 5.75 11.35 10.97
CA LEU A 82 5.42 9.94 11.08
C LEU A 82 6.35 9.05 10.25
N GLY A 83 7.28 9.65 9.50
CA GLY A 83 8.14 8.92 8.59
C GLY A 83 7.39 8.24 7.44
N VAL A 84 6.29 8.84 6.94
CA VAL A 84 5.43 8.23 5.93
C VAL A 84 5.43 9.05 4.65
N ILE A 85 5.62 8.35 3.51
CA ILE A 85 5.46 8.92 2.16
C ILE A 85 4.54 7.98 1.38
N VAL A 86 3.56 8.56 0.70
CA VAL A 86 2.72 7.87 -0.28
C VAL A 86 2.86 8.54 -1.62
N ALA A 87 3.17 7.77 -2.63
CA ALA A 87 3.35 8.27 -3.99
C ALA A 87 2.61 7.38 -4.98
N SER A 88 2.19 7.94 -6.10
CA SER A 88 1.52 7.18 -7.13
C SER A 88 1.88 7.66 -8.54
N LYS A 89 1.77 6.71 -9.48
CA LYS A 89 1.93 6.97 -10.91
C LYS A 89 0.75 6.36 -11.64
N LYS A 90 0.02 7.19 -12.39
CA LYS A 90 -1.02 6.71 -13.30
C LYS A 90 -0.37 6.24 -14.59
N ARG A 91 -0.85 5.14 -15.14
CA ARG A 91 -0.46 4.62 -16.45
C ARG A 91 -1.75 4.31 -17.22
N SER A 92 -1.83 4.81 -18.45
CA SER A 92 -2.83 4.34 -19.39
C SER A 92 -2.41 2.96 -19.89
N ALA A 93 -3.33 2.02 -19.99
CA ALA A 93 -3.03 0.68 -20.51
C ALA A 93 -2.63 0.72 -22.01
N VAL A 94 -2.87 1.86 -22.68
CA VAL A 94 -2.65 2.05 -24.12
C VAL A 94 -1.26 2.62 -24.45
N ASP A 95 -0.57 3.28 -23.50
CA ASP A 95 0.72 3.94 -23.76
C ASP A 95 1.93 2.99 -23.67
N THR A 96 1.95 1.98 -24.53
CA THR A 96 3.19 1.21 -24.78
C THR A 96 4.11 1.88 -25.80
N ALA A 97 3.69 2.95 -26.47
CA ALA A 97 4.39 3.54 -27.60
C ALA A 97 5.42 4.64 -27.26
N ASP A 98 5.30 5.33 -26.10
CA ASP A 98 6.15 6.50 -25.77
C ASP A 98 7.31 6.22 -24.79
N ILE A 99 7.72 4.97 -24.62
CA ILE A 99 8.78 4.57 -23.65
C ILE A 99 10.20 4.77 -24.23
N ALA A 100 10.36 5.51 -25.31
CA ALA A 100 11.66 5.61 -26.00
C ALA A 100 12.64 6.67 -25.45
N SER A 101 12.31 7.47 -24.43
CA SER A 101 13.09 8.65 -24.10
C SER A 101 14.05 8.58 -22.90
N SER A 102 14.04 7.53 -22.07
CA SER A 102 15.11 7.34 -21.10
C SER A 102 15.38 5.86 -20.79
N ALA A 103 16.60 5.42 -21.06
CA ALA A 103 17.04 4.03 -20.86
C ALA A 103 16.91 3.53 -19.40
N LEU A 104 16.75 4.41 -18.43
CA LEU A 104 16.62 4.11 -17.01
C LEU A 104 15.14 3.96 -16.59
N GLU A 105 14.29 4.77 -17.18
CA GLU A 105 12.83 4.69 -16.98
C GLU A 105 12.26 3.44 -17.64
N SER A 106 12.76 3.12 -18.84
CA SER A 106 12.36 1.91 -19.57
C SER A 106 12.74 0.60 -18.86
N LEU A 107 13.80 0.58 -18.04
CA LEU A 107 14.17 -0.62 -17.28
C LEU A 107 13.26 -0.90 -16.08
N LEU A 108 12.86 0.13 -15.34
CA LEU A 108 11.92 -0.05 -14.23
C LEU A 108 10.48 -0.19 -14.73
N VAL A 109 10.11 0.66 -15.69
CA VAL A 109 8.78 0.63 -16.30
C VAL A 109 8.64 -0.58 -17.22
N GLY A 110 9.67 -0.95 -17.97
CA GLY A 110 9.66 -2.16 -18.80
C GLY A 110 9.62 -3.44 -17.97
N MET A 111 10.34 -3.49 -16.85
CA MET A 111 10.32 -4.66 -15.97
C MET A 111 9.02 -4.71 -15.14
N LEU A 112 8.54 -3.57 -14.66
CA LEU A 112 7.23 -3.47 -14.03
C LEU A 112 6.13 -3.76 -15.06
N GLY A 113 6.29 -3.29 -16.30
CA GLY A 113 5.38 -3.56 -17.41
C GLY A 113 5.37 -5.03 -17.86
N ALA A 114 6.52 -5.69 -17.92
CA ALA A 114 6.62 -7.11 -18.24
C ALA A 114 6.01 -8.01 -17.16
N LEU A 115 6.11 -7.61 -15.89
CA LEU A 115 5.45 -8.28 -14.77
C LEU A 115 3.93 -8.10 -14.77
N LEU A 116 3.46 -6.98 -15.34
CA LEU A 116 2.06 -6.61 -15.39
C LEU A 116 1.37 -7.13 -16.66
N SER A 117 2.15 -7.54 -17.67
CA SER A 117 1.69 -8.18 -18.90
C SER A 117 1.73 -9.70 -18.75
N GLY A 118 1.32 -10.24 -17.59
CA GLY A 118 1.14 -11.69 -17.46
C GLY A 118 0.26 -12.17 -18.59
N ASP A 119 0.73 -13.21 -19.31
CA ASP A 119 0.01 -13.93 -20.36
C ASP A 119 -1.40 -14.29 -19.89
N HIS A 120 -2.34 -13.42 -20.15
CA HIS A 120 -3.74 -13.77 -20.25
C HIS A 120 -4.11 -13.67 -21.73
N GLU A 121 -3.93 -14.78 -22.43
CA GLU A 121 -4.76 -15.09 -23.59
C GLU A 121 -6.21 -15.09 -23.11
N SER A 122 -6.82 -13.94 -23.14
CA SER A 122 -8.27 -13.79 -23.11
C SER A 122 -8.70 -13.47 -24.52
N GLU A 123 -9.09 -14.53 -25.21
CA GLU A 123 -9.89 -14.44 -26.41
C GLU A 123 -11.20 -13.70 -26.06
N GLY A 124 -11.37 -12.50 -26.67
CA GLY A 124 -12.67 -11.89 -26.91
C GLY A 124 -13.34 -11.21 -25.73
N ASP A 125 -12.93 -10.00 -25.39
CA ASP A 125 -13.91 -8.90 -25.40
C ASP A 125 -13.22 -7.56 -25.64
N ILE A 126 -13.87 -6.76 -26.43
CA ILE A 126 -13.41 -5.54 -27.02
C ILE A 126 -13.50 -4.50 -25.93
N ASN A 127 -12.35 -3.84 -25.65
CA ASN A 127 -12.37 -2.48 -25.19
C ASN A 127 -12.55 -2.28 -23.69
N PHE A 128 -11.60 -1.59 -23.08
CA PHE A 128 -12.02 -0.46 -22.25
C PHE A 128 -10.77 0.15 -21.64
N ASP A 129 -10.71 1.44 -21.68
CA ASP A 129 -9.69 2.32 -21.13
C ASP A 129 -9.46 2.01 -19.64
N VAL A 130 -8.67 0.97 -19.38
CA VAL A 130 -8.39 0.52 -18.03
C VAL A 130 -7.33 1.43 -17.49
N THR A 131 -7.70 2.32 -16.55
CA THR A 131 -6.74 3.15 -15.85
C THR A 131 -6.00 2.31 -14.82
N GLN A 132 -4.69 2.25 -14.98
CA GLN A 132 -3.81 1.58 -14.02
C GLN A 132 -3.06 2.60 -13.18
N LYS A 133 -3.00 2.37 -11.87
CA LYS A 133 -2.25 3.19 -10.92
C LYS A 133 -1.28 2.31 -10.13
N ILE A 134 -0.01 2.66 -10.16
CA ILE A 134 0.98 2.09 -9.24
C ILE A 134 1.06 3.01 -8.03
N ARG A 135 0.92 2.45 -6.84
CA ARG A 135 1.04 3.15 -5.57
C ARG A 135 2.23 2.59 -4.80
N ILE A 136 3.07 3.49 -4.31
CA ILE A 136 4.19 3.16 -3.42
C ILE A 136 3.93 3.81 -2.07
N SER A 137 4.01 3.01 -1.02
CA SER A 137 3.95 3.49 0.36
C SER A 137 5.27 3.19 1.03
N VAL A 138 5.87 4.22 1.61
CA VAL A 138 7.15 4.14 2.32
C VAL A 138 6.91 4.50 3.78
N VAL A 139 7.49 3.72 4.67
CA VAL A 139 7.48 3.99 6.11
C VAL A 139 8.91 3.88 6.61
N THR A 140 9.38 4.92 7.31
CA THR A 140 10.66 4.95 7.99
C THR A 140 10.48 4.88 9.51
N ARG A 141 11.47 4.39 10.19
CA ARG A 141 11.55 4.41 11.65
C ARG A 141 13.00 4.26 12.09
N PRO A 142 13.37 4.74 13.28
CA PRO A 142 14.69 4.47 13.84
C PRO A 142 14.95 2.96 13.94
N ALA A 143 16.17 2.55 13.62
CA ALA A 143 16.61 1.20 13.92
C ALA A 143 16.78 1.04 15.43
N LEU A 144 16.45 -0.13 15.95
CA LEU A 144 16.63 -0.44 17.36
C LEU A 144 17.97 -1.17 17.58
N ASP A 145 18.59 -0.91 18.71
CA ASP A 145 19.75 -1.68 19.20
C ASP A 145 19.31 -2.99 19.87
N SER A 146 20.25 -3.73 20.43
CA SER A 146 19.99 -5.00 21.12
C SER A 146 19.17 -4.84 22.41
N SER A 147 19.11 -3.64 22.97
CA SER A 147 18.30 -3.30 24.16
C SER A 147 16.90 -2.78 23.79
N GLY A 148 16.59 -2.66 22.50
CA GLY A 148 15.32 -2.14 22.02
C GLY A 148 15.23 -0.62 22.00
N GLN A 149 16.35 0.09 22.18
CA GLN A 149 16.40 1.55 22.13
C GLN A 149 16.69 2.05 20.70
N PRO A 150 16.16 3.23 20.32
CA PRO A 150 16.49 3.86 19.04
C PRO A 150 18.01 4.07 18.90
N ARG A 151 18.57 3.63 17.78
CA ARG A 151 19.97 3.82 17.43
C ARG A 151 20.13 5.06 16.58
N GLU A 152 20.92 6.01 17.05
CA GLU A 152 21.24 7.22 16.29
C GLU A 152 21.95 6.88 14.97
N GLY A 153 21.65 7.63 13.91
CA GLY A 153 22.24 7.45 12.60
C GLY A 153 21.92 6.12 11.92
N ALA A 154 20.89 5.41 12.37
CA ALA A 154 20.45 4.17 11.74
C ALA A 154 18.93 4.14 11.59
N GLN A 155 18.45 3.96 10.37
CA GLN A 155 17.04 3.96 10.01
C GLN A 155 16.64 2.63 9.40
N VAL A 156 15.39 2.26 9.59
CA VAL A 156 14.75 1.16 8.87
C VAL A 156 13.69 1.75 7.95
N ILE A 157 13.81 1.46 6.67
CA ILE A 157 12.83 1.84 5.66
C ILE A 157 12.08 0.60 5.19
N ARG A 158 10.77 0.71 5.09
CA ARG A 158 9.90 -0.29 4.48
C ARG A 158 9.14 0.31 3.32
N VAL A 159 9.19 -0.37 2.19
CA VAL A 159 8.53 0.03 0.94
C VAL A 159 7.50 -1.02 0.57
N THR A 160 6.29 -0.61 0.27
CA THR A 160 5.21 -1.46 -0.24
C THR A 160 4.75 -0.92 -1.58
N ILE A 161 4.68 -1.77 -2.58
CA ILE A 161 4.28 -1.40 -3.94
C ILE A 161 3.01 -2.16 -4.29
N GLN A 162 2.00 -1.44 -4.75
CA GLN A 162 0.70 -1.98 -5.12
C GLN A 162 0.32 -1.53 -6.53
N ARG A 163 -0.31 -2.42 -7.26
CA ARG A 163 -0.98 -2.14 -8.52
C ARG A 163 -2.47 -2.10 -8.28
N MET A 164 -3.11 -1.08 -8.79
CA MET A 164 -4.56 -0.90 -8.76
C MET A 164 -5.06 -0.64 -10.16
N VAL A 165 -6.15 -1.27 -10.54
CA VAL A 165 -6.76 -1.20 -11.87
C VAL A 165 -8.22 -0.81 -11.73
N TRP A 166 -8.65 0.16 -12.52
CA TRP A 166 -10.04 0.62 -12.60
C TRP A 166 -10.59 0.37 -14.00
N ASP A 167 -11.88 0.04 -14.05
CA ASP A 167 -12.64 -0.01 -15.29
C ASP A 167 -12.97 1.39 -15.82
N ASP A 168 -13.64 1.45 -16.94
CA ASP A 168 -14.13 2.68 -17.59
C ASP A 168 -15.21 3.39 -16.79
N GLU A 169 -15.93 2.66 -15.92
CA GLU A 169 -16.92 3.21 -14.99
C GLU A 169 -16.27 3.82 -13.73
N GLY A 170 -14.95 3.62 -13.53
CA GLY A 170 -14.21 4.11 -12.38
C GLY A 170 -14.29 3.21 -11.15
N ASN A 171 -14.75 1.96 -11.31
CA ASN A 171 -14.74 0.98 -10.23
C ASN A 171 -13.37 0.32 -10.12
N LEU A 172 -12.90 0.09 -8.90
CA LEU A 172 -11.66 -0.66 -8.65
C LEU A 172 -11.93 -2.14 -8.94
N THR A 173 -11.37 -2.66 -10.02
CA THR A 173 -11.55 -4.04 -10.46
C THR A 173 -10.48 -4.97 -9.93
N HIS A 174 -9.26 -4.44 -9.71
CA HIS A 174 -8.14 -5.24 -9.25
C HIS A 174 -7.20 -4.44 -8.34
N ALA A 175 -6.71 -5.07 -7.28
CA ALA A 175 -5.68 -4.52 -6.41
C ALA A 175 -4.76 -5.66 -5.95
N GLU A 176 -3.47 -5.54 -6.26
CA GLU A 176 -2.48 -6.55 -5.91
C GLU A 176 -1.19 -5.92 -5.36
N SER A 177 -0.49 -6.65 -4.51
CA SER A 177 0.86 -6.30 -4.08
C SER A 177 1.87 -6.81 -5.10
N ILE A 178 2.82 -5.95 -5.46
CA ILE A 178 3.98 -6.37 -6.26
C ILE A 178 4.96 -7.09 -5.32
N GLU A 179 5.28 -8.33 -5.66
CA GLU A 179 6.13 -9.21 -4.83
C GLU A 179 7.45 -9.58 -5.50
N ASP A 180 7.73 -9.07 -6.71
CA ASP A 180 8.96 -9.38 -7.42
C ASP A 180 10.20 -8.80 -6.71
N PRO A 181 11.14 -9.65 -6.27
CA PRO A 181 12.36 -9.23 -5.61
C PRO A 181 13.21 -8.25 -6.41
N LYS A 182 13.19 -8.36 -7.73
CA LYS A 182 13.99 -7.48 -8.62
C LYS A 182 13.50 -6.04 -8.60
N VAL A 183 12.19 -5.83 -8.42
CA VAL A 183 11.60 -4.49 -8.30
C VAL A 183 12.12 -3.80 -7.03
N TYR A 184 12.05 -4.49 -5.89
CA TYR A 184 12.55 -3.98 -4.62
C TYR A 184 14.05 -3.75 -4.64
N GLN A 185 14.82 -4.70 -5.19
CA GLN A 185 16.27 -4.55 -5.30
C GLN A 185 16.65 -3.29 -6.08
N LYS A 186 16.05 -3.07 -7.26
CA LYS A 186 16.33 -1.88 -8.08
C LYS A 186 15.92 -0.58 -7.38
N PHE A 187 14.80 -0.59 -6.67
CA PHE A 187 14.39 0.58 -5.88
C PHE A 187 15.45 0.91 -4.82
N PHE A 188 15.87 -0.08 -4.03
CA PHE A 188 16.87 0.12 -2.98
C PHE A 188 18.26 0.46 -3.52
N ASP A 189 18.65 -0.06 -4.70
CA ASP A 189 19.90 0.31 -5.36
C ASP A 189 19.90 1.79 -5.77
N ARG A 190 18.77 2.30 -6.27
CA ARG A 190 18.62 3.73 -6.58
C ARG A 190 18.62 4.59 -5.30
N LEU A 191 17.89 4.15 -4.31
CA LEU A 191 17.86 4.86 -3.02
C LEU A 191 19.25 4.95 -2.40
N SER A 192 20.03 3.86 -2.43
CA SER A 192 21.40 3.86 -1.93
C SER A 192 22.30 4.84 -2.66
N LYS A 193 22.14 4.96 -3.98
CA LYS A 193 22.87 5.95 -4.79
C LYS A 193 22.45 7.38 -4.45
N SER A 194 21.17 7.65 -4.31
CA SER A 194 20.65 8.97 -3.92
C SER A 194 21.15 9.39 -2.56
N ILE A 195 21.12 8.50 -1.57
CA ILE A 195 21.64 8.74 -0.21
C ILE A 195 23.15 9.08 -0.27
N PHE A 196 23.92 8.34 -1.05
CA PHE A 196 25.35 8.60 -1.19
C PHE A 196 25.63 9.99 -1.76
N LEU A 197 24.84 10.45 -2.73
CA LEU A 197 24.98 11.79 -3.31
C LEU A 197 24.57 12.88 -2.31
N GLU A 198 23.50 12.65 -1.52
CA GLU A 198 23.03 13.59 -0.51
C GLU A 198 24.10 13.82 0.57
N LEU A 199 24.70 12.74 1.07
CA LEU A 199 25.76 12.80 2.09
C LEU A 199 27.05 13.45 1.60
N GLN A 200 27.25 13.60 0.28
CA GLN A 200 28.41 14.30 -0.30
C GLN A 200 28.13 15.80 -0.57
N ALA A 201 26.87 16.20 -0.54
CA ALA A 201 26.46 17.58 -0.82
C ALA A 201 26.45 18.47 0.43
N GLU A 202 26.52 17.86 1.64
CA GLU A 202 26.71 18.56 2.92
C GLU A 202 28.20 18.78 3.22
#